data_e32f3fb274b8af5f797cb2be49253c01
#
_entry.id   e32f3fb274b8af5f797cb2be49253c01
#
_cell.length_a   1.000
_cell.length_b   1.000
_cell.length_c   1.000
_cell.angle_alpha   90.00
_cell.angle_beta   90.00
_cell.angle_gamma   90.00
#
_symmetry.space_group_name_H-M   'P 1'
#
loop_
_entity.id
_entity.type
_entity.pdbx_description
1 polymer ?
#
loop_
_entity_poly.entity_id
_entity_poly.type
_entity_poly.pdbx_seq_one_letter_code
_entity_poly.pdbx_strand_id
1 'polypeptide(L)'
;MNTLLNITEKYIEYCKTQKCLNSKTLKAYCTDLNQFIDFLNNPYINAISISDIENYIGYLHRSFKPKTAKRKLATVKSFYTFLEYKDYIKKNPFGKIKTSFREPLILPKTIPLYIVENLLASIYKEHSAAHTSYRKKRTLLDIAICETLFSTGVRISELCNLRNADVDLNIATIRIYGYPDWE
;
A
#
# COMPACT_ATOMS: atom_id res chain seq x y z
N MET A 1 -8.02 14.76 -29.79
CA MET A 1 -7.21 15.52 -28.82
C MET A 1 -7.17 14.73 -27.53
N ASN A 2 -6.00 14.37 -27.04
CA ASN A 2 -5.88 13.50 -25.87
C ASN A 2 -5.88 14.36 -24.61
N THR A 3 -6.98 14.40 -23.90
CA THR A 3 -7.02 14.98 -22.54
C THR A 3 -6.19 14.10 -21.60
N LEU A 4 -5.66 14.70 -20.54
CA LEU A 4 -4.87 13.97 -19.54
C LEU A 4 -5.67 12.80 -18.94
N LEU A 5 -6.98 12.98 -18.74
CA LEU A 5 -7.86 11.95 -18.22
C LEU A 5 -7.90 10.71 -19.13
N ASN A 6 -8.11 10.88 -20.43
CA ASN A 6 -8.19 9.74 -21.38
C ASN A 6 -6.87 8.95 -21.45
N ILE A 7 -5.73 9.64 -21.30
CA ILE A 7 -4.43 8.97 -21.29
C ILE A 7 -4.20 8.25 -19.96
N THR A 8 -4.70 8.79 -18.86
CA THR A 8 -4.62 8.15 -17.54
C THR A 8 -5.37 6.82 -17.53
N GLU A 9 -6.54 6.73 -18.13
CA GLU A 9 -7.29 5.47 -18.27
C GLU A 9 -6.45 4.41 -19.01
N LYS A 10 -5.81 4.79 -20.10
CA LYS A 10 -4.91 3.89 -20.86
C LYS A 10 -3.70 3.46 -20.03
N TYR A 11 -3.16 4.35 -19.21
CA TYR A 11 -2.08 4.02 -18.30
C TYR A 11 -2.49 3.03 -17.22
N ILE A 12 -3.65 3.22 -16.63
CA ILE A 12 -4.19 2.27 -15.62
C ILE A 12 -4.42 0.89 -16.24
N GLU A 13 -4.96 0.83 -17.47
CA GLU A 13 -5.11 -0.44 -18.17
C GLU A 13 -3.75 -1.10 -18.50
N TYR A 14 -2.76 -0.31 -18.90
CA TYR A 14 -1.38 -0.78 -19.06
C TYR A 14 -0.79 -1.33 -17.76
N CYS A 15 -1.02 -0.64 -16.63
CA CYS A 15 -0.58 -1.10 -15.31
C CYS A 15 -1.25 -2.40 -14.89
N LYS A 16 -2.53 -2.58 -15.24
CA LYS A 16 -3.30 -3.78 -14.96
C LYS A 16 -2.86 -4.97 -15.83
N THR A 17 -2.73 -4.76 -17.14
CA THR A 17 -2.52 -5.85 -18.10
C THR A 17 -1.05 -6.20 -18.34
N GLN A 18 -0.15 -5.22 -18.38
CA GLN A 18 1.25 -5.44 -18.70
C GLN A 18 2.16 -5.41 -17.47
N LYS A 19 1.87 -4.56 -16.47
CA LYS A 19 2.61 -4.55 -15.20
C LYS A 19 2.02 -5.47 -14.14
N CYS A 20 0.86 -6.06 -14.38
CA CYS A 20 0.16 -6.98 -13.48
C CYS A 20 0.06 -6.44 -12.05
N LEU A 21 -0.17 -5.13 -11.88
CA LEU A 21 -0.25 -4.51 -10.56
C LEU A 21 -1.52 -4.93 -9.84
N ASN A 22 -1.39 -5.19 -8.54
CA ASN A 22 -2.54 -5.58 -7.72
C ASN A 22 -3.59 -4.46 -7.61
N SER A 23 -4.83 -4.84 -7.28
CA SER A 23 -5.98 -3.94 -7.22
C SER A 23 -5.81 -2.77 -6.24
N LYS A 24 -5.11 -2.97 -5.12
CA LYS A 24 -4.83 -1.92 -4.12
C LYS A 24 -3.87 -0.87 -4.69
N THR A 25 -2.85 -1.29 -5.42
CA THR A 25 -1.90 -0.39 -6.10
C THR A 25 -2.59 0.38 -7.22
N LEU A 26 -3.41 -0.29 -8.05
CA LEU A 26 -4.18 0.37 -9.10
C LEU A 26 -5.12 1.44 -8.53
N LYS A 27 -5.84 1.13 -7.45
CA LYS A 27 -6.70 2.10 -6.77
C LYS A 27 -5.91 3.32 -6.24
N ALA A 28 -4.73 3.08 -5.68
CA ALA A 28 -3.86 4.17 -5.22
C ALA A 28 -3.38 5.04 -6.40
N TYR A 29 -2.99 4.43 -7.52
CA TYR A 29 -2.58 5.13 -8.73
C TYR A 29 -3.71 5.97 -9.31
N CYS A 30 -4.92 5.41 -9.43
CA CYS A 30 -6.11 6.18 -9.86
C CYS A 30 -6.34 7.40 -8.98
N THR A 31 -6.33 7.22 -7.66
CA THR A 31 -6.55 8.32 -6.71
C THR A 31 -5.48 9.40 -6.85
N ASP A 32 -4.21 9.01 -6.97
CA ASP A 32 -3.09 9.96 -7.05
C ASP A 32 -3.09 10.74 -8.38
N LEU A 33 -3.41 10.05 -9.49
CA LEU A 33 -3.47 10.68 -10.81
C LEU A 33 -4.69 11.60 -10.95
N ASN A 34 -5.85 11.20 -10.44
CA ASN A 34 -7.02 12.09 -10.43
C ASN A 34 -6.74 13.38 -9.67
N GLN A 35 -6.10 13.31 -8.51
CA GLN A 35 -5.69 14.52 -7.75
C GLN A 35 -4.68 15.38 -8.52
N PHE A 36 -3.80 14.78 -9.29
CA PHE A 36 -2.89 15.51 -10.16
C PHE A 36 -3.62 16.22 -11.32
N ILE A 37 -4.57 15.52 -11.94
CA ILE A 37 -5.42 16.05 -13.02
C ILE A 37 -6.28 17.21 -12.51
N ASP A 38 -6.90 17.03 -11.34
CA ASP A 38 -7.74 18.06 -10.70
C ASP A 38 -6.90 19.31 -10.36
N PHE A 39 -5.69 19.12 -9.82
CA PHE A 39 -4.78 20.23 -9.54
C PHE A 39 -4.42 21.04 -10.79
N LEU A 40 -4.29 20.38 -11.94
CA LEU A 40 -3.97 21.01 -13.21
C LEU A 40 -5.21 21.49 -14.00
N ASN A 41 -6.42 21.33 -13.48
CA ASN A 41 -7.69 21.60 -14.17
C ASN A 41 -7.84 20.82 -15.50
N ASN A 42 -7.41 19.56 -15.51
CA ASN A 42 -7.52 18.63 -16.65
C ASN A 42 -7.01 19.19 -18.00
N PRO A 43 -5.76 19.62 -18.10
CA PRO A 43 -5.21 20.19 -19.31
C PRO A 43 -4.97 19.13 -20.40
N TYR A 44 -4.71 19.59 -21.62
CA TYR A 44 -4.07 18.74 -22.62
C TYR A 44 -2.62 18.45 -22.23
N ILE A 45 -2.13 17.26 -22.54
CA ILE A 45 -0.79 16.83 -22.13
C ILE A 45 0.31 17.81 -22.59
N ASN A 46 0.16 18.40 -23.76
CA ASN A 46 1.14 19.34 -24.33
C ASN A 46 1.08 20.75 -23.69
N ALA A 47 0.07 21.03 -22.90
CA ALA A 47 -0.07 22.31 -22.19
C ALA A 47 0.62 22.31 -20.83
N ILE A 48 1.09 21.15 -20.34
CA ILE A 48 1.72 21.03 -19.03
C ILE A 48 3.18 21.45 -19.11
N SER A 49 3.53 22.50 -18.40
CA SER A 49 4.90 22.99 -18.30
C SER A 49 5.67 22.33 -17.14
N ILE A 50 6.98 22.51 -17.12
CA ILE A 50 7.82 22.09 -15.97
C ILE A 50 7.38 22.85 -14.71
N SER A 51 7.04 24.13 -14.85
CA SER A 51 6.56 24.95 -13.71
C SER A 51 5.29 24.41 -13.09
N ASP A 52 4.36 23.86 -13.86
CA ASP A 52 3.12 23.24 -13.32
C ASP A 52 3.45 22.03 -12.46
N ILE A 53 4.42 21.23 -12.88
CA ILE A 53 4.89 20.08 -12.12
C ILE A 53 5.60 20.53 -10.83
N GLU A 54 6.42 21.57 -10.88
CA GLU A 54 7.07 22.14 -9.71
C GLU A 54 6.05 22.74 -8.72
N ASN A 55 5.02 23.40 -9.22
CA ASN A 55 3.90 23.91 -8.42
C ASN A 55 3.14 22.75 -7.74
N TYR A 56 2.90 21.67 -8.46
CA TYR A 56 2.30 20.47 -7.89
C TYR A 56 3.17 19.86 -6.79
N ILE A 57 4.49 19.76 -6.99
CA ILE A 57 5.42 19.30 -5.96
C ILE A 57 5.35 20.20 -4.72
N GLY A 58 5.33 21.52 -4.91
CA GLY A 58 5.13 22.49 -3.82
C GLY A 58 3.80 22.28 -3.08
N TYR A 59 2.73 22.01 -3.81
CA TYR A 59 1.43 21.66 -3.24
C TYR A 59 1.51 20.38 -2.40
N LEU A 60 2.15 19.32 -2.92
CA LEU A 60 2.31 18.07 -2.19
C LEU A 60 3.06 18.26 -0.87
N HIS A 61 4.12 19.07 -0.87
CA HIS A 61 4.89 19.36 0.35
C HIS A 61 4.08 20.09 1.42
N ARG A 62 3.17 20.99 1.03
CA ARG A 62 2.33 21.76 1.96
C ARG A 62 1.14 20.95 2.48
N SER A 63 0.57 20.09 1.64
CA SER A 63 -0.73 19.46 1.93
C SER A 63 -0.61 18.04 2.50
N PHE A 64 0.54 17.37 2.35
CA PHE A 64 0.68 15.96 2.73
C PHE A 64 1.94 15.69 3.55
N LYS A 65 1.86 14.63 4.38
CA LYS A 65 3.04 14.11 5.09
C LYS A 65 4.10 13.63 4.07
N PRO A 66 5.42 13.74 4.37
CA PRO A 66 6.49 13.42 3.42
C PRO A 66 6.36 12.05 2.74
N LYS A 67 6.01 11.01 3.48
CA LYS A 67 5.81 9.66 2.93
C LYS A 67 4.66 9.60 1.91
N THR A 68 3.55 10.30 2.17
CA THR A 68 2.40 10.38 1.26
C THR A 68 2.74 11.19 0.01
N ALA A 69 3.39 12.35 0.18
CA ALA A 69 3.83 13.20 -0.91
C ALA A 69 4.80 12.46 -1.85
N LYS A 70 5.76 11.73 -1.29
CA LYS A 70 6.71 10.89 -2.03
C LYS A 70 6.02 9.82 -2.85
N ARG A 71 5.03 9.10 -2.27
CA ARG A 71 4.25 8.08 -2.98
C ARG A 71 3.48 8.70 -4.15
N LYS A 72 2.75 9.81 -3.92
CA LYS A 72 1.99 10.52 -4.96
C LYS A 72 2.88 10.98 -6.11
N LEU A 73 4.02 11.56 -5.80
CA LEU A 73 4.98 11.98 -6.81
C LEU A 73 5.58 10.79 -7.58
N ALA A 74 5.83 9.66 -6.92
CA ALA A 74 6.29 8.44 -7.57
C ALA A 74 5.27 7.91 -8.60
N THR A 75 3.97 7.97 -8.28
CA THR A 75 2.89 7.64 -9.21
C THR A 75 2.92 8.54 -10.45
N VAL A 76 3.03 9.87 -10.26
CA VAL A 76 3.09 10.83 -11.37
C VAL A 76 4.36 10.61 -12.22
N LYS A 77 5.52 10.36 -11.59
CA LYS A 77 6.76 10.02 -12.32
C LYS A 77 6.60 8.76 -13.18
N SER A 78 6.00 7.71 -12.62
CA SER A 78 5.75 6.47 -13.36
C SER A 78 4.79 6.68 -14.54
N PHE A 79 3.80 7.56 -14.38
CA PHE A 79 2.92 7.97 -15.46
C PHE A 79 3.67 8.71 -16.57
N TYR A 80 4.53 9.67 -16.24
CA TYR A 80 5.34 10.38 -17.23
C TYR A 80 6.34 9.48 -17.95
N THR A 81 6.89 8.46 -17.30
CA THR A 81 7.69 7.42 -17.94
C THR A 81 6.87 6.64 -18.98
N PHE A 82 5.60 6.33 -18.67
CA PHE A 82 4.70 5.71 -19.64
C PHE A 82 4.38 6.64 -20.82
N LEU A 83 4.17 7.94 -20.56
CA LEU A 83 3.90 8.93 -21.62
C LEU A 83 5.05 9.02 -22.61
N GLU A 84 6.30 9.01 -22.12
CA GLU A 84 7.50 9.00 -22.96
C GLU A 84 7.62 7.66 -23.71
N TYR A 85 7.41 6.54 -23.05
CA TYR A 85 7.46 5.20 -23.66
C TYR A 85 6.44 5.00 -24.79
N LYS A 86 5.27 5.63 -24.69
CA LYS A 86 4.20 5.57 -25.70
C LYS A 86 4.21 6.74 -26.67
N ASP A 87 5.27 7.53 -26.71
CA ASP A 87 5.44 8.68 -27.60
C ASP A 87 4.35 9.77 -27.48
N TYR A 88 3.65 9.82 -26.31
CA TYR A 88 2.73 10.94 -26.03
C TYR A 88 3.49 12.24 -25.76
N ILE A 89 4.71 12.15 -25.26
CA ILE A 89 5.65 13.25 -25.05
C ILE A 89 7.04 12.89 -25.60
N LYS A 90 7.75 13.88 -26.14
CA LYS A 90 9.09 13.68 -26.71
C LYS A 90 10.18 13.51 -25.63
N LYS A 91 9.97 14.08 -24.45
CA LYS A 91 10.94 14.09 -23.36
C LYS A 91 10.26 14.17 -22.01
N ASN A 92 10.68 13.32 -21.09
CA ASN A 92 10.18 13.32 -19.72
C ASN A 92 10.71 14.54 -18.93
N PRO A 93 9.83 15.44 -18.42
CA PRO A 93 10.25 16.61 -17.69
C PRO A 93 10.94 16.29 -16.36
N PHE A 94 10.65 15.14 -15.77
CA PHE A 94 11.24 14.73 -14.49
C PHE A 94 12.75 14.50 -14.54
N GLY A 95 13.33 14.33 -15.73
CA GLY A 95 14.80 14.27 -15.89
C GLY A 95 15.51 15.56 -15.46
N LYS A 96 14.80 16.69 -15.45
CA LYS A 96 15.34 18.00 -15.04
C LYS A 96 14.90 18.44 -13.64
N ILE A 97 13.93 17.77 -13.05
CA ILE A 97 13.35 18.15 -11.76
C ILE A 97 14.04 17.35 -10.64
N LYS A 98 14.79 18.04 -9.78
CA LYS A 98 15.36 17.43 -8.56
C LYS A 98 14.26 17.37 -7.49
N THR A 99 13.90 16.17 -7.07
CA THR A 99 12.93 15.94 -6.02
C THR A 99 13.62 15.28 -4.83
N SER A 100 13.62 15.93 -3.69
CA SER A 100 14.09 15.35 -2.44
C SER A 100 13.01 15.53 -1.36
N PHE A 101 12.65 14.43 -0.71
CA PHE A 101 11.79 14.46 0.47
C PHE A 101 12.65 14.13 1.68
N ARG A 102 12.79 15.08 2.59
CA ARG A 102 13.42 14.81 3.89
C ARG A 102 12.42 14.05 4.75
N GLU A 103 12.66 12.76 4.88
CA GLU A 103 11.92 11.93 5.84
C GLU A 103 12.72 11.88 7.14
N PRO A 104 12.11 12.23 8.28
CA PRO A 104 12.77 11.98 9.56
C PRO A 104 12.96 10.48 9.75
N LEU A 105 14.13 10.07 10.23
CA LEU A 105 14.38 8.68 10.61
C LEU A 105 13.54 8.38 11.86
N ILE A 106 12.38 7.79 11.66
CA ILE A 106 11.50 7.37 12.76
C ILE A 106 11.85 5.91 13.05
N LEU A 107 12.45 5.66 14.21
CA LEU A 107 12.67 4.30 14.67
C LEU A 107 11.33 3.59 14.88
N PRO A 108 11.21 2.31 14.49
CA PRO A 108 10.02 1.53 14.75
C PRO A 108 9.71 1.51 16.24
N LYS A 109 8.44 1.78 16.60
CA LYS A 109 7.98 1.59 17.98
C LYS A 109 7.69 0.11 18.17
N THR A 110 8.41 -0.52 19.07
CA THR A 110 8.15 -1.90 19.49
C THR A 110 7.20 -1.92 20.67
N ILE A 111 6.36 -2.95 20.73
CA ILE A 111 5.52 -3.21 21.90
C ILE A 111 6.40 -3.93 22.93
N PRO A 112 6.53 -3.43 24.17
CA PRO A 112 7.28 -4.12 25.22
C PRO A 112 6.70 -5.52 25.50
N LEU A 113 7.57 -6.48 25.78
CA LEU A 113 7.17 -7.88 25.96
C LEU A 113 6.12 -8.04 27.06
N TYR A 114 6.26 -7.35 28.18
CA TYR A 114 5.29 -7.42 29.28
C TYR A 114 3.86 -7.01 28.88
N ILE A 115 3.70 -6.13 27.88
CA ILE A 115 2.38 -5.75 27.36
C ILE A 115 1.77 -6.90 26.58
N VAL A 116 2.57 -7.64 25.79
CA VAL A 116 2.12 -8.81 25.05
C VAL A 116 1.74 -9.93 26.03
N GLU A 117 2.55 -10.17 27.05
CA GLU A 117 2.27 -11.16 28.11
C GLU A 117 0.97 -10.83 28.86
N ASN A 118 0.75 -9.57 29.23
CA ASN A 118 -0.48 -9.13 29.87
C ASN A 118 -1.71 -9.28 28.95
N LEU A 119 -1.56 -9.00 27.66
CA LEU A 119 -2.62 -9.20 26.68
C LEU A 119 -3.00 -10.69 26.60
N LEU A 120 -2.04 -11.57 26.42
CA LEU A 120 -2.26 -13.01 26.35
C LEU A 120 -2.89 -13.52 27.64
N ALA A 121 -2.36 -13.16 28.81
CA ALA A 121 -2.94 -13.53 30.11
C ALA A 121 -4.41 -13.09 30.25
N SER A 122 -4.74 -11.89 29.78
CA SER A 122 -6.12 -11.38 29.79
C SER A 122 -7.05 -12.20 28.92
N ILE A 123 -6.61 -12.56 27.69
CA ILE A 123 -7.42 -13.36 26.75
C ILE A 123 -7.63 -14.78 27.27
N TYR A 124 -6.60 -15.41 27.85
CA TYR A 124 -6.72 -16.72 28.50
C TYR A 124 -7.69 -16.68 29.69
N LYS A 125 -7.64 -15.63 30.52
CA LYS A 125 -8.59 -15.44 31.62
C LYS A 125 -10.03 -15.29 31.13
N GLU A 126 -10.22 -14.52 30.04
CA GLU A 126 -11.57 -14.41 29.42
C GLU A 126 -12.06 -15.74 28.88
N HIS A 127 -11.19 -16.55 28.26
CA HIS A 127 -11.54 -17.88 27.78
C HIS A 127 -11.97 -18.79 28.94
N SER A 128 -11.22 -18.80 30.03
CA SER A 128 -11.53 -19.62 31.21
C SER A 128 -12.85 -19.20 31.89
N ALA A 129 -13.20 -17.92 31.84
CA ALA A 129 -14.44 -17.39 32.37
C ALA A 129 -15.65 -17.50 31.41
N ALA A 130 -15.46 -18.03 30.19
CA ALA A 130 -16.52 -18.12 29.21
C ALA A 130 -17.48 -19.28 29.51
N HIS A 131 -18.76 -18.98 29.77
CA HIS A 131 -19.79 -19.97 30.10
C HIS A 131 -20.58 -20.46 28.87
N THR A 132 -20.62 -19.68 27.75
CA THR A 132 -21.37 -20.06 26.56
C THR A 132 -20.46 -20.64 25.47
N SER A 133 -20.98 -21.61 24.69
CA SER A 133 -20.26 -22.24 23.58
C SER A 133 -19.79 -21.20 22.57
N TYR A 134 -20.61 -20.18 22.27
CA TYR A 134 -20.25 -19.08 21.37
C TYR A 134 -19.04 -18.29 21.92
N ARG A 135 -19.07 -17.90 23.17
CA ARG A 135 -18.00 -17.11 23.79
C ARG A 135 -16.70 -17.92 23.89
N LYS A 136 -16.78 -19.21 24.21
CA LYS A 136 -15.62 -20.12 24.20
C LYS A 136 -14.95 -20.19 22.82
N LYS A 137 -15.74 -20.37 21.75
CA LYS A 137 -15.20 -20.42 20.39
C LYS A 137 -14.55 -19.09 19.97
N ARG A 138 -15.17 -17.96 20.31
CA ARG A 138 -14.64 -16.64 20.01
C ARG A 138 -13.31 -16.38 20.70
N THR A 139 -13.26 -16.57 22.02
CA THR A 139 -12.02 -16.34 22.78
C THR A 139 -10.91 -17.32 22.40
N LEU A 140 -11.25 -18.56 22.01
CA LEU A 140 -10.27 -19.51 21.45
C LEU A 140 -9.68 -19.00 20.14
N LEU A 141 -10.50 -18.41 19.26
CA LEU A 141 -10.04 -17.79 18.02
C LEU A 141 -9.12 -16.58 18.33
N ASP A 142 -9.49 -15.74 19.30
CA ASP A 142 -8.68 -14.60 19.70
C ASP A 142 -7.29 -15.05 20.23
N ILE A 143 -7.25 -16.12 21.04
CA ILE A 143 -6.00 -16.76 21.48
C ILE A 143 -5.18 -17.23 20.27
N ALA A 144 -5.78 -18.01 19.38
CA ALA A 144 -5.09 -18.57 18.22
C ALA A 144 -4.50 -17.47 17.32
N ILE A 145 -5.23 -16.38 17.10
CA ILE A 145 -4.76 -15.22 16.34
C ILE A 145 -3.55 -14.59 17.02
N CYS A 146 -3.67 -14.24 18.31
CA CYS A 146 -2.61 -13.54 19.05
C CYS A 146 -1.35 -14.40 19.16
N GLU A 147 -1.49 -15.67 19.52
CA GLU A 147 -0.37 -16.61 19.63
C GLU A 147 0.33 -16.80 18.29
N THR A 148 -0.43 -16.98 17.19
CA THR A 148 0.16 -17.15 15.86
C THR A 148 0.90 -15.91 15.41
N LEU A 149 0.33 -14.71 15.60
CA LEU A 149 0.98 -13.45 15.23
C LEU A 149 2.27 -13.25 16.02
N PHE A 150 2.25 -13.52 17.32
CA PHE A 150 3.40 -13.30 18.19
C PHE A 150 4.50 -14.33 17.97
N SER A 151 4.17 -15.61 17.83
CA SER A 151 5.16 -16.68 17.68
C SER A 151 5.80 -16.73 16.30
N THR A 152 5.07 -16.34 15.24
CA THR A 152 5.55 -16.47 13.86
C THR A 152 5.93 -15.15 13.20
N GLY A 153 5.40 -14.02 13.67
CA GLY A 153 5.58 -12.71 13.03
C GLY A 153 4.89 -12.58 11.67
N VAL A 154 3.93 -13.44 11.35
CA VAL A 154 3.18 -13.39 10.08
C VAL A 154 2.38 -12.08 9.99
N ARG A 155 2.20 -11.55 8.78
CA ARG A 155 1.36 -10.36 8.58
C ARG A 155 -0.10 -10.72 8.78
N ILE A 156 -0.90 -9.78 9.30
CA ILE A 156 -2.34 -10.00 9.52
C ILE A 156 -3.07 -10.47 8.24
N SER A 157 -2.69 -9.98 7.07
CA SER A 157 -3.26 -10.40 5.79
C SER A 157 -2.90 -11.84 5.41
N GLU A 158 -1.71 -12.30 5.77
CA GLU A 158 -1.26 -13.68 5.57
C GLU A 158 -2.01 -14.62 6.50
N LEU A 159 -2.15 -14.24 7.78
CA LEU A 159 -2.95 -14.98 8.75
C LEU A 159 -4.42 -15.12 8.31
N CYS A 160 -5.05 -14.02 7.83
CA CYS A 160 -6.43 -14.06 7.36
C CYS A 160 -6.65 -14.94 6.12
N ASN A 161 -5.61 -15.19 5.32
CA ASN A 161 -5.66 -16.05 4.14
C ASN A 161 -5.18 -17.48 4.40
N LEU A 162 -4.79 -17.80 5.64
CA LEU A 162 -4.32 -19.14 6.02
C LEU A 162 -5.44 -20.16 5.88
N ARG A 163 -5.13 -21.29 5.26
CA ARG A 163 -6.04 -22.44 5.07
C ARG A 163 -5.62 -23.60 5.96
N ASN A 164 -6.53 -24.48 6.29
CA ASN A 164 -6.23 -25.68 7.09
C ASN A 164 -5.14 -26.55 6.45
N ALA A 165 -5.08 -26.59 5.11
CA ALA A 165 -4.04 -27.33 4.37
C ALA A 165 -2.63 -26.71 4.50
N ASP A 166 -2.53 -25.49 4.97
CA ASP A 166 -1.26 -24.77 5.13
C ASP A 166 -0.67 -24.95 6.54
N VAL A 167 -1.40 -25.63 7.43
CA VAL A 167 -1.00 -25.87 8.83
C VAL A 167 -0.71 -27.37 9.00
N ASP A 168 0.52 -27.68 9.35
CA ASP A 168 0.92 -29.04 9.72
C ASP A 168 1.16 -29.10 11.24
N LEU A 169 0.22 -29.72 11.94
CA LEU A 169 0.27 -29.85 13.40
C LEU A 169 1.28 -30.91 13.87
N ASN A 170 1.69 -31.85 13.00
CA ASN A 170 2.62 -32.91 13.38
C ASN A 170 4.05 -32.38 13.52
N ILE A 171 4.42 -31.45 12.64
CA ILE A 171 5.75 -30.83 12.65
C ILE A 171 5.70 -29.36 13.10
N ALA A 172 4.55 -28.92 13.61
CA ALA A 172 4.30 -27.56 14.14
C ALA A 172 4.75 -26.47 13.16
N THR A 173 4.36 -26.58 11.89
CA THR A 173 4.73 -25.62 10.84
C THR A 173 3.52 -25.02 10.16
N ILE A 174 3.66 -23.77 9.74
CA ILE A 174 2.68 -23.02 8.96
C ILE A 174 3.34 -22.62 7.64
N ARG A 175 2.73 -22.96 6.52
CA ARG A 175 3.17 -22.53 5.21
C ARG A 175 2.53 -21.20 4.87
N ILE A 176 3.35 -20.16 4.70
CA ILE A 176 2.91 -18.86 4.28
C ILE A 176 3.25 -18.70 2.80
N TYR A 177 2.22 -18.51 1.98
CA TYR A 177 2.41 -18.09 0.61
C TYR A 177 2.61 -16.57 0.64
N GLY A 178 3.83 -16.11 0.33
CA GLY A 178 4.05 -14.71 0.02
C GLY A 178 3.10 -14.28 -1.09
N TYR A 179 2.66 -13.02 -1.10
CA TYR A 179 2.05 -12.49 -2.32
C TYR A 179 3.04 -12.76 -3.45
N PRO A 180 2.66 -13.51 -4.49
CA PRO A 180 3.50 -13.56 -5.66
C PRO A 180 3.60 -12.12 -6.15
N ASP A 181 4.82 -11.59 -6.19
CA ASP A 181 5.08 -10.23 -6.66
C ASP A 181 4.72 -10.07 -8.16
N TRP A 182 4.07 -11.06 -8.76
CA TRP A 182 3.82 -11.22 -10.20
C TRP A 182 2.57 -12.00 -10.62
N GLU A 183 1.57 -12.17 -9.78
CA GLU A 183 0.26 -12.66 -10.22
C GLU A 183 -0.78 -11.56 -10.32
#